data_d39e3de197885dff6049eca33b8599da
#
_entry.id   d39e3de197885dff6049eca33b8599da
#
_cell.length_a   1.000
_cell.length_b   1.000
_cell.length_c   1.000
_cell.angle_alpha   90.00
_cell.angle_beta   90.00
_cell.angle_gamma   90.00
#
_symmetry.space_group_name_H-M   'P 1'
#
loop_
_entity.id
_entity.type
_entity.pdbx_description
1 polymer ?
#
loop_
_entity_poly.entity_id
_entity_poly.type
_entity_poly.pdbx_seq_one_letter_code
_entity_poly.pdbx_strand_id
1 'polypeptide(L)'
;MKYLYKLFPALMLGLLFTSCDSEELHDLNINPQAVNEMNLNFIFTTAELGIAANGSSGDNRYTDWRTNIGMCAHAIQHLANAGGGIAPGDKYTENFETNAAPFEFTYNDQLKNIAEILKQTADGGYDAGNKANMRNASRILRAFSFQRLVDFYGNVPYFNANRGLDGSEYFFPEYDESSAIYKDLLKELDEASAAMSASLPDEGFAAADIIFNGDVAKWKKWGYSLMLRMAMRASDVDAALANTYVQKAIAGGVMTSNADNAIVPMALGPSEWTNQNGISRAFFPGDGGQPTFLSKTLIDYLKGADHATVADDDPRLMVISGGIADWTAAAWTPINTNPLDQKGMPNGKDQQDLDAIEGTAVDQAKTYSRINYLMLQDDDPYMIMNYAEVELLLAEAAERGIGGASNAKSHFEAGVRAACQMYNIYDASLKVDNAAVDAYLAANPYGTAKPALQMIGEQLWVSKFLNWWEAWSDWRRIGYPVLVPTNHPSGLTGGKIPTRLKYPTSEVAGNPSYKSGSTQPDDYTTRVWWDTK
;
A
#
# COMPACT_ATOMS: atom_id res chain seq x y z
N MET A 1 -28.17 -81.85 -11.04
CA MET A 1 -27.22 -81.01 -10.26
C MET A 1 -25.93 -80.52 -11.01
N LYS A 2 -25.53 -81.09 -12.12
CA LYS A 2 -24.30 -80.74 -12.84
C LYS A 2 -24.38 -79.42 -13.68
N TYR A 3 -25.56 -78.83 -13.88
CA TYR A 3 -25.76 -77.62 -14.65
C TYR A 3 -25.92 -76.36 -13.78
N LEU A 4 -26.20 -76.51 -12.47
CA LEU A 4 -26.34 -75.36 -11.56
C LEU A 4 -24.99 -74.72 -11.22
N TYR A 5 -23.87 -75.46 -11.20
CA TYR A 5 -22.55 -74.96 -10.91
C TYR A 5 -21.88 -74.16 -12.05
N LYS A 6 -22.42 -74.25 -13.27
CA LYS A 6 -21.92 -73.48 -14.41
C LYS A 6 -22.65 -72.14 -14.64
N LEU A 7 -23.83 -71.96 -14.03
CA LEU A 7 -24.59 -70.74 -14.08
C LEU A 7 -24.13 -69.70 -13.01
N PHE A 8 -23.54 -70.17 -11.91
CA PHE A 8 -23.13 -69.28 -10.81
C PHE A 8 -21.95 -68.39 -11.17
N PRO A 9 -20.87 -68.79 -11.87
CA PRO A 9 -19.79 -67.92 -12.28
C PRO A 9 -20.22 -66.95 -13.42
N ALA A 10 -21.17 -67.33 -14.29
CA ALA A 10 -21.67 -66.44 -15.32
C ALA A 10 -22.57 -65.33 -14.77
N LEU A 11 -23.32 -65.60 -13.69
CA LEU A 11 -24.12 -64.62 -12.98
C LEU A 11 -23.24 -63.66 -12.16
N MET A 12 -22.15 -64.18 -11.58
CA MET A 12 -21.15 -63.34 -10.87
C MET A 12 -20.33 -62.47 -11.81
N LEU A 13 -20.07 -62.91 -13.04
CA LEU A 13 -19.38 -62.10 -14.05
C LEU A 13 -20.29 -60.99 -14.61
N GLY A 14 -21.61 -61.23 -14.69
CA GLY A 14 -22.60 -60.24 -15.11
C GLY A 14 -22.85 -59.12 -14.11
N LEU A 15 -22.60 -59.37 -12.81
CA LEU A 15 -22.74 -58.39 -11.74
C LEU A 15 -21.49 -57.48 -11.61
N LEU A 16 -20.36 -57.83 -12.24
CA LEU A 16 -19.17 -56.99 -12.27
C LEU A 16 -19.18 -55.91 -13.36
N PHE A 17 -20.18 -55.91 -14.24
CA PHE A 17 -20.35 -54.91 -15.30
C PHE A 17 -21.45 -53.88 -15.01
N THR A 18 -22.03 -53.86 -13.82
CA THR A 18 -22.71 -52.66 -13.35
C THR A 18 -21.64 -51.67 -12.90
N SER A 19 -20.88 -51.21 -13.86
CA SER A 19 -19.98 -50.06 -13.71
C SER A 19 -20.85 -48.91 -13.22
N CYS A 20 -20.44 -48.29 -12.14
CA CYS A 20 -20.95 -46.98 -11.78
C CYS A 20 -20.93 -46.10 -13.05
N ASP A 21 -22.09 -45.59 -13.43
CA ASP A 21 -22.18 -44.66 -14.55
C ASP A 21 -21.30 -43.44 -14.18
N SER A 22 -20.28 -43.22 -14.98
CA SER A 22 -19.35 -42.10 -14.73
C SER A 22 -20.05 -40.73 -14.83
N GLU A 23 -21.17 -40.67 -15.58
CA GLU A 23 -22.02 -39.49 -15.68
C GLU A 23 -22.83 -39.29 -14.40
N GLU A 24 -23.41 -40.37 -13.81
CA GLU A 24 -24.08 -40.27 -12.50
C GLU A 24 -23.13 -39.87 -11.37
N LEU A 25 -21.88 -40.36 -11.38
CA LEU A 25 -20.85 -39.93 -10.42
C LEU A 25 -20.40 -38.49 -10.66
N HIS A 26 -20.36 -38.05 -11.90
CA HIS A 26 -20.07 -36.66 -12.24
C HIS A 26 -21.21 -35.75 -11.75
N ASP A 27 -22.47 -36.11 -12.00
CA ASP A 27 -23.65 -35.35 -11.55
C ASP A 27 -23.77 -35.29 -10.03
N LEU A 28 -23.40 -36.38 -9.32
CA LEU A 28 -23.33 -36.39 -7.85
C LEU A 28 -22.21 -35.48 -7.28
N ASN A 29 -21.18 -35.23 -8.04
CA ASN A 29 -20.09 -34.33 -7.66
C ASN A 29 -20.36 -32.87 -8.06
N ILE A 30 -21.39 -32.59 -8.87
CA ILE A 30 -21.81 -31.22 -9.12
C ILE A 30 -22.52 -30.70 -7.86
N ASN A 31 -21.92 -29.74 -7.18
CA ASN A 31 -22.59 -29.07 -6.08
C ASN A 31 -23.77 -28.25 -6.64
N PRO A 32 -25.06 -28.64 -6.38
CA PRO A 32 -26.20 -27.90 -6.92
C PRO A 32 -26.35 -26.49 -6.33
N GLN A 33 -25.57 -26.16 -5.30
CA GLN A 33 -25.47 -24.82 -4.71
C GLN A 33 -24.25 -24.05 -5.21
N ALA A 34 -23.43 -24.61 -6.12
CA ALA A 34 -22.34 -23.91 -6.72
C ALA A 34 -22.87 -22.77 -7.60
N VAL A 35 -22.41 -21.56 -7.30
CA VAL A 35 -22.68 -20.40 -8.14
C VAL A 35 -21.72 -20.47 -9.34
N ASN A 36 -22.25 -20.78 -10.52
CA ASN A 36 -21.45 -20.90 -11.74
C ASN A 36 -21.07 -19.55 -12.34
N GLU A 37 -21.85 -18.51 -12.05
CA GLU A 37 -21.65 -17.15 -12.54
C GLU A 37 -21.87 -16.18 -11.37
N MET A 38 -20.81 -15.54 -10.93
CA MET A 38 -20.89 -14.50 -9.90
C MET A 38 -21.09 -13.12 -10.55
N ASN A 39 -21.84 -12.25 -9.90
CA ASN A 39 -21.95 -10.87 -10.35
C ASN A 39 -20.61 -10.15 -10.13
N LEU A 40 -19.89 -9.86 -11.21
CA LEU A 40 -18.58 -9.23 -11.18
C LEU A 40 -18.59 -7.84 -10.53
N ASN A 41 -19.74 -7.15 -10.47
CA ASN A 41 -19.85 -5.87 -9.78
C ASN A 41 -19.51 -6.01 -8.29
N PHE A 42 -19.97 -7.08 -7.61
CA PHE A 42 -19.65 -7.31 -6.20
C PHE A 42 -18.19 -7.70 -6.00
N ILE A 43 -17.63 -8.50 -6.93
CA ILE A 43 -16.21 -8.89 -6.86
C ILE A 43 -15.32 -7.67 -7.06
N PHE A 44 -15.70 -6.75 -7.95
CA PHE A 44 -14.95 -5.53 -8.22
C PHE A 44 -14.92 -4.61 -7.01
N THR A 45 -16.09 -4.32 -6.39
CA THR A 45 -16.15 -3.56 -5.14
C THR A 45 -15.31 -4.20 -4.02
N THR A 46 -15.34 -5.55 -3.93
CA THR A 46 -14.52 -6.28 -2.95
C THR A 46 -13.03 -6.14 -3.23
N ALA A 47 -12.62 -6.15 -4.51
CA ALA A 47 -11.23 -5.96 -4.89
C ALA A 47 -10.74 -4.54 -4.56
N GLU A 48 -11.57 -3.51 -4.81
CA GLU A 48 -11.25 -2.12 -4.43
C GLU A 48 -11.17 -1.93 -2.92
N LEU A 49 -12.11 -2.48 -2.16
CA LEU A 49 -12.04 -2.44 -0.70
C LEU A 49 -10.80 -3.19 -0.19
N GLY A 50 -10.46 -4.32 -0.81
CA GLY A 50 -9.30 -5.14 -0.45
C GLY A 50 -7.97 -4.42 -0.50
N ILE A 51 -7.77 -3.46 -1.41
CA ILE A 51 -6.52 -2.69 -1.49
C ILE A 51 -6.35 -1.69 -0.33
N ALA A 52 -7.42 -1.38 0.40
CA ALA A 52 -7.44 -0.45 1.53
C ALA A 52 -7.67 -1.12 2.88
N ALA A 53 -8.42 -2.21 2.94
CA ALA A 53 -8.96 -2.73 4.19
C ALA A 53 -8.86 -4.25 4.35
N ASN A 54 -8.06 -4.96 3.58
CA ASN A 54 -7.97 -6.43 3.58
C ASN A 54 -9.35 -7.16 3.53
N GLY A 55 -10.33 -6.54 2.98
CA GLY A 55 -11.77 -6.75 2.84
C GLY A 55 -12.39 -8.12 3.17
N SER A 56 -11.75 -9.25 2.94
CA SER A 56 -12.33 -10.58 3.11
C SER A 56 -11.80 -11.34 4.33
N SER A 57 -10.78 -10.84 5.00
CA SER A 57 -10.11 -11.55 6.10
C SER A 57 -10.80 -11.42 7.46
N GLY A 58 -11.75 -10.49 7.59
CA GLY A 58 -12.40 -10.21 8.86
C GLY A 58 -11.56 -9.43 9.88
N ASP A 59 -10.39 -8.92 9.49
CA ASP A 59 -9.61 -7.93 10.27
C ASP A 59 -8.97 -6.92 9.32
N ASN A 60 -9.68 -5.83 9.04
CA ASN A 60 -9.28 -4.75 8.14
C ASN A 60 -8.03 -3.98 8.59
N ARG A 61 -7.64 -4.06 9.85
CA ARG A 61 -6.44 -3.40 10.40
C ARG A 61 -5.16 -4.22 10.23
N TYR A 62 -5.26 -5.54 9.92
CA TYR A 62 -4.15 -6.46 10.10
C TYR A 62 -2.90 -6.07 9.29
N THR A 63 -3.03 -5.79 8.00
CA THR A 63 -1.89 -5.38 7.17
C THR A 63 -1.37 -3.99 7.55
N ASP A 64 -2.28 -3.06 7.87
CA ASP A 64 -1.89 -1.74 8.36
C ASP A 64 -1.16 -1.83 9.70
N TRP A 65 -1.76 -2.53 10.65
CA TRP A 65 -1.15 -2.71 11.97
C TRP A 65 0.25 -3.33 11.87
N ARG A 66 0.35 -4.47 11.15
CA ARG A 66 1.60 -5.25 11.10
C ARG A 66 2.67 -4.60 10.25
N THR A 67 2.33 -4.03 9.10
CA THR A 67 3.33 -3.63 8.11
C THR A 67 3.36 -2.12 7.88
N ASN A 68 2.23 -1.50 7.52
CA ASN A 68 2.20 -0.07 7.22
C ASN A 68 2.65 0.76 8.45
N ILE A 69 2.05 0.51 9.62
CA ILE A 69 2.38 1.17 10.88
C ILE A 69 3.60 0.51 11.53
N GLY A 70 3.50 -0.79 11.81
CA GLY A 70 4.46 -1.51 12.64
C GLY A 70 5.87 -1.56 12.07
N MET A 71 6.01 -1.55 10.74
CA MET A 71 7.32 -1.58 10.06
C MET A 71 7.60 -0.28 9.32
N CYS A 72 6.79 0.08 8.31
CA CYS A 72 7.14 1.14 7.38
C CYS A 72 7.19 2.51 8.05
N ALA A 73 6.16 2.89 8.82
CA ALA A 73 6.12 4.19 9.51
C ALA A 73 7.27 4.39 10.50
N HIS A 74 7.66 3.31 11.18
CA HIS A 74 8.75 3.33 12.14
C HIS A 74 10.13 3.34 11.45
N ALA A 75 10.29 2.54 10.38
CA ALA A 75 11.55 2.48 9.64
C ALA A 75 11.93 3.81 9.00
N ILE A 76 10.93 4.54 8.46
CA ILE A 76 11.16 5.89 7.90
C ILE A 76 11.08 7.01 8.94
N GLN A 77 10.96 6.66 10.21
CA GLN A 77 10.95 7.60 11.33
C GLN A 77 9.84 8.66 11.25
N HIS A 78 8.64 8.28 10.77
CA HIS A 78 7.44 9.07 11.00
C HIS A 78 6.87 8.80 12.39
N LEU A 79 6.98 7.55 12.86
CA LEU A 79 6.50 7.11 14.17
C LEU A 79 7.63 6.51 15.00
N ALA A 80 7.44 6.49 16.30
CA ALA A 80 8.31 5.83 17.27
C ALA A 80 7.48 5.14 18.35
N ASN A 81 8.01 4.04 18.90
CA ASN A 81 7.35 3.24 19.93
C ASN A 81 8.38 2.67 20.91
N ALA A 82 8.21 2.92 22.19
CA ALA A 82 9.13 2.42 23.23
C ALA A 82 8.84 0.96 23.65
N GLY A 83 7.75 0.39 23.21
CA GLY A 83 7.29 -0.97 23.50
C GLY A 83 5.78 -1.06 23.45
N GLY A 84 5.23 -2.26 23.31
CA GLY A 84 3.79 -2.48 23.27
C GLY A 84 3.33 -3.31 22.06
N GLY A 85 2.03 -3.32 21.77
CA GLY A 85 1.41 -4.24 20.82
C GLY A 85 1.67 -3.96 19.32
N ILE A 86 2.03 -2.73 18.94
CA ILE A 86 2.48 -2.43 17.58
C ILE A 86 3.96 -2.77 17.50
N ALA A 87 4.34 -3.60 16.52
CA ALA A 87 5.72 -4.04 16.37
C ALA A 87 6.68 -2.85 16.23
N PRO A 88 7.76 -2.79 17.03
CA PRO A 88 8.68 -1.65 17.02
C PRO A 88 9.66 -1.73 15.83
N GLY A 89 9.17 -1.39 14.64
CA GLY A 89 9.97 -1.37 13.41
C GLY A 89 11.14 -0.40 13.45
N ASP A 90 11.17 0.56 14.35
CA ASP A 90 12.29 1.46 14.60
C ASP A 90 13.45 0.80 15.39
N LYS A 91 13.25 -0.40 15.93
CA LYS A 91 14.30 -1.24 16.54
C LYS A 91 14.81 -2.32 15.59
N TYR A 92 14.21 -2.47 14.41
CA TYR A 92 14.55 -3.43 13.37
C TYR A 92 14.54 -4.89 13.86
N THR A 93 13.55 -5.22 14.70
CA THR A 93 13.35 -6.56 15.24
C THR A 93 12.54 -7.42 14.27
N GLU A 94 12.64 -8.73 14.37
CA GLU A 94 11.84 -9.64 13.57
C GLU A 94 10.39 -9.68 14.06
N ASN A 95 9.47 -9.67 13.09
CA ASN A 95 8.08 -9.98 13.30
C ASN A 95 7.54 -10.76 12.09
N PHE A 96 7.20 -12.04 12.33
CA PHE A 96 6.74 -12.93 11.26
C PHE A 96 5.43 -12.48 10.64
N GLU A 97 4.51 -11.89 11.42
CA GLU A 97 3.24 -11.39 10.92
C GLU A 97 3.44 -10.14 10.05
N THR A 98 4.41 -9.28 10.39
CA THR A 98 4.81 -8.15 9.54
C THR A 98 5.30 -8.60 8.17
N ASN A 99 6.05 -9.70 8.14
CA ASN A 99 6.55 -10.27 6.90
C ASN A 99 5.46 -10.97 6.09
N ALA A 100 4.48 -11.59 6.75
CA ALA A 100 3.45 -12.39 6.10
C ALA A 100 2.27 -11.55 5.58
N ALA A 101 1.83 -10.54 6.34
CA ALA A 101 0.59 -9.84 6.09
C ALA A 101 0.45 -9.28 4.65
N PRO A 102 1.39 -8.49 4.09
CA PRO A 102 1.21 -7.96 2.74
C PRO A 102 1.21 -9.05 1.67
N PHE A 103 2.00 -10.10 1.85
CA PHE A 103 2.09 -11.20 0.89
C PHE A 103 0.80 -12.00 0.86
N GLU A 104 0.40 -12.54 2.02
CA GLU A 104 -0.73 -13.45 2.13
C GLU A 104 -2.06 -12.75 1.75
N PHE A 105 -2.30 -11.55 2.26
CA PHE A 105 -3.55 -10.84 1.97
C PHE A 105 -3.62 -10.32 0.53
N THR A 106 -2.50 -9.89 -0.05
CA THR A 106 -2.51 -9.47 -1.45
C THR A 106 -2.84 -10.62 -2.40
N TYR A 107 -2.26 -11.81 -2.20
CA TYR A 107 -2.56 -12.96 -3.05
C TYR A 107 -3.94 -13.54 -2.79
N ASN A 108 -4.33 -13.71 -1.52
CA ASN A 108 -5.55 -14.42 -1.15
C ASN A 108 -6.82 -13.59 -1.31
N ASP A 109 -6.73 -12.27 -1.11
CA ASP A 109 -7.91 -11.41 -1.05
C ASP A 109 -8.00 -10.43 -2.23
N GLN A 110 -6.90 -9.77 -2.58
CA GLN A 110 -6.91 -8.77 -3.65
C GLN A 110 -6.78 -9.44 -5.03
N LEU A 111 -5.64 -10.09 -5.27
CA LEU A 111 -5.30 -10.64 -6.58
C LEU A 111 -6.23 -11.78 -7.02
N LYS A 112 -6.74 -12.59 -6.09
CA LYS A 112 -7.72 -13.63 -6.40
C LYS A 112 -8.99 -13.02 -7.03
N ASN A 113 -9.53 -11.98 -6.43
CA ASN A 113 -10.72 -11.30 -6.94
C ASN A 113 -10.46 -10.61 -8.28
N ILE A 114 -9.33 -9.93 -8.40
CA ILE A 114 -8.90 -9.30 -9.65
C ILE A 114 -8.71 -10.35 -10.76
N ALA A 115 -8.08 -11.48 -10.47
CA ALA A 115 -7.87 -12.56 -11.42
C ALA A 115 -9.20 -13.13 -11.94
N GLU A 116 -10.20 -13.29 -11.07
CA GLU A 116 -11.54 -13.75 -11.48
C GLU A 116 -12.20 -12.74 -12.43
N ILE A 117 -12.17 -11.44 -12.13
CA ILE A 117 -12.70 -10.41 -13.02
C ILE A 117 -12.00 -10.47 -14.40
N LEU A 118 -10.66 -10.53 -14.39
CA LEU A 118 -9.89 -10.59 -15.63
C LEU A 118 -10.18 -11.86 -16.46
N LYS A 119 -10.41 -13.00 -15.79
CA LYS A 119 -10.78 -14.27 -16.43
C LYS A 119 -12.15 -14.17 -17.09
N GLN A 120 -13.15 -13.71 -16.35
CA GLN A 120 -14.55 -13.72 -16.81
C GLN A 120 -14.88 -12.58 -17.79
N THR A 121 -14.06 -11.54 -17.84
CA THR A 121 -14.17 -10.45 -18.84
C THR A 121 -13.29 -10.66 -20.08
N ALA A 122 -12.47 -11.72 -20.11
CA ALA A 122 -11.70 -12.13 -21.29
C ALA A 122 -12.56 -12.90 -22.29
N ASP A 123 -12.03 -13.09 -23.50
CA ASP A 123 -12.68 -13.93 -24.51
C ASP A 123 -12.96 -15.33 -23.96
N GLY A 124 -14.22 -15.76 -24.05
CA GLY A 124 -14.69 -17.03 -23.50
C GLY A 124 -15.20 -16.96 -22.04
N GLY A 125 -15.04 -15.85 -21.36
CA GLY A 125 -15.68 -15.60 -20.05
C GLY A 125 -17.17 -15.24 -20.20
N TYR A 126 -17.93 -15.40 -19.13
CA TYR A 126 -19.39 -15.17 -19.17
C TYR A 126 -19.78 -13.67 -19.31
N ASP A 127 -18.88 -12.73 -18.98
CA ASP A 127 -19.07 -11.28 -19.14
C ASP A 127 -18.14 -10.67 -20.22
N ALA A 128 -17.66 -11.51 -21.14
CA ALA A 128 -16.80 -11.06 -22.23
C ALA A 128 -17.46 -9.95 -23.07
N GLY A 129 -16.77 -8.84 -23.25
CA GLY A 129 -17.23 -7.69 -24.04
C GLY A 129 -18.23 -6.76 -23.33
N ASN A 130 -18.74 -7.11 -22.14
CA ASN A 130 -19.76 -6.32 -21.44
C ASN A 130 -19.21 -5.41 -20.34
N LYS A 131 -17.96 -5.63 -19.90
CA LYS A 131 -17.34 -4.99 -18.74
C LYS A 131 -15.97 -4.39 -19.08
N ALA A 132 -15.88 -3.64 -20.17
CA ALA A 132 -14.60 -3.22 -20.71
C ALA A 132 -13.82 -2.26 -19.79
N ASN A 133 -14.47 -1.27 -19.17
CA ASN A 133 -13.78 -0.37 -18.23
C ASN A 133 -13.49 -1.07 -16.90
N MET A 134 -14.40 -1.89 -16.37
CA MET A 134 -14.15 -2.71 -15.18
C MET A 134 -12.93 -3.62 -15.38
N ARG A 135 -12.80 -4.25 -16.56
CA ARG A 135 -11.61 -5.03 -16.91
C ARG A 135 -10.34 -4.18 -16.85
N ASN A 136 -10.33 -2.99 -17.47
CA ASN A 136 -9.16 -2.12 -17.49
C ASN A 136 -8.86 -1.54 -16.10
N ALA A 137 -9.87 -1.16 -15.33
CA ALA A 137 -9.72 -0.78 -13.92
C ALA A 137 -9.09 -1.91 -13.09
N SER A 138 -9.55 -3.16 -13.29
CA SER A 138 -8.97 -4.34 -12.63
C SER A 138 -7.50 -4.58 -13.02
N ARG A 139 -7.09 -4.27 -14.27
CA ARG A 139 -5.69 -4.29 -14.69
C ARG A 139 -4.85 -3.23 -13.95
N ILE A 140 -5.40 -2.04 -13.72
CA ILE A 140 -4.74 -0.99 -12.92
C ILE A 140 -4.61 -1.43 -11.45
N LEU A 141 -5.68 -2.02 -10.86
CA LEU A 141 -5.64 -2.59 -9.50
C LEU A 141 -4.61 -3.72 -9.39
N ARG A 142 -4.52 -4.58 -10.40
CA ARG A 142 -3.51 -5.64 -10.47
C ARG A 142 -2.11 -5.05 -10.46
N ALA A 143 -1.86 -4.05 -11.28
CA ALA A 143 -0.56 -3.38 -11.32
C ALA A 143 -0.19 -2.72 -10.00
N PHE A 144 -1.14 -2.06 -9.33
CA PHE A 144 -0.95 -1.49 -8.00
C PHE A 144 -0.60 -2.55 -6.96
N SER A 145 -1.32 -3.67 -6.93
CA SER A 145 -1.11 -4.75 -5.95
C SER A 145 0.25 -5.43 -6.13
N PHE A 146 0.63 -5.76 -7.37
CA PHE A 146 1.92 -6.37 -7.65
C PHE A 146 3.10 -5.40 -7.48
N GLN A 147 2.94 -4.10 -7.80
CA GLN A 147 3.96 -3.10 -7.49
C GLN A 147 4.34 -3.15 -6.01
N ARG A 148 3.34 -3.16 -5.11
CA ARG A 148 3.57 -3.23 -3.68
C ARG A 148 4.30 -4.52 -3.26
N LEU A 149 3.90 -5.68 -3.80
CA LEU A 149 4.57 -6.95 -3.52
C LEU A 149 6.04 -6.93 -3.95
N VAL A 150 6.32 -6.48 -5.17
CA VAL A 150 7.70 -6.40 -5.68
C VAL A 150 8.53 -5.41 -4.88
N ASP A 151 7.94 -4.28 -4.49
CA ASP A 151 8.63 -3.27 -3.69
C ASP A 151 8.98 -3.77 -2.29
N PHE A 152 8.22 -4.72 -1.75
CA PHE A 152 8.46 -5.28 -0.42
C PHE A 152 9.40 -6.48 -0.44
N TYR A 153 9.22 -7.40 -1.40
CA TYR A 153 9.89 -8.71 -1.36
C TYR A 153 10.93 -8.91 -2.48
N GLY A 154 10.91 -8.09 -3.52
CA GLY A 154 11.70 -8.34 -4.72
C GLY A 154 10.99 -9.31 -5.67
N ASN A 155 11.62 -10.42 -6.01
CA ASN A 155 11.03 -11.45 -6.86
C ASN A 155 9.82 -12.10 -6.17
N VAL A 156 8.72 -12.26 -6.90
CA VAL A 156 7.47 -12.84 -6.40
C VAL A 156 6.78 -13.66 -7.50
N PRO A 157 5.91 -14.61 -7.19
CA PRO A 157 5.08 -15.27 -8.19
C PRO A 157 4.20 -14.24 -8.92
N TYR A 158 4.27 -14.18 -10.25
CA TYR A 158 3.55 -13.18 -11.03
C TYR A 158 2.84 -13.76 -12.26
N PHE A 159 3.57 -14.28 -13.26
CA PHE A 159 2.98 -14.72 -14.52
C PHE A 159 2.03 -15.91 -14.38
N ASN A 160 2.31 -16.79 -13.44
CA ASN A 160 1.49 -17.97 -13.13
C ASN A 160 0.75 -17.88 -11.79
N ALA A 161 0.78 -16.71 -11.14
CA ALA A 161 0.06 -16.51 -9.88
C ALA A 161 -1.47 -16.49 -10.09
N ASN A 162 -2.21 -16.90 -9.04
CA ASN A 162 -3.68 -16.93 -9.00
C ASN A 162 -4.34 -17.77 -10.11
N ARG A 163 -3.64 -18.79 -10.64
CA ARG A 163 -4.11 -19.71 -11.68
C ARG A 163 -4.41 -21.12 -11.15
N GLY A 164 -4.45 -21.34 -9.86
CA GLY A 164 -4.67 -22.66 -9.27
C GLY A 164 -5.97 -23.38 -9.74
N LEU A 165 -6.99 -22.62 -10.17
CA LEU A 165 -8.20 -23.18 -10.77
C LEU A 165 -8.04 -23.62 -12.23
N ASP A 166 -6.93 -23.24 -12.89
CA ASP A 166 -6.66 -23.63 -14.28
C ASP A 166 -5.98 -25.02 -14.36
N GLY A 167 -5.32 -25.47 -13.27
CA GLY A 167 -4.67 -26.78 -13.20
C GLY A 167 -3.69 -26.90 -12.04
N SER A 168 -3.34 -28.14 -11.70
CA SER A 168 -2.43 -28.45 -10.59
C SER A 168 -0.98 -27.96 -10.83
N GLU A 169 -0.58 -27.75 -12.09
CA GLU A 169 0.70 -27.18 -12.47
C GLU A 169 0.91 -25.74 -11.97
N TYR A 170 -0.18 -25.03 -11.60
CA TYR A 170 -0.15 -23.66 -11.06
C TYR A 170 -0.25 -23.60 -9.53
N PHE A 171 -0.27 -24.74 -8.82
CA PHE A 171 -0.38 -24.73 -7.35
C PHE A 171 0.87 -24.19 -6.66
N PHE A 172 2.02 -24.33 -7.32
CA PHE A 172 3.30 -23.88 -6.80
C PHE A 172 4.01 -22.99 -7.85
N PRO A 173 3.51 -21.79 -8.10
CA PRO A 173 4.07 -20.92 -9.12
C PRO A 173 5.52 -20.54 -8.81
N GLU A 174 6.32 -20.43 -9.86
CA GLU A 174 7.69 -19.94 -9.77
C GLU A 174 7.72 -18.45 -9.42
N TYR A 175 8.87 -18.02 -8.87
CA TYR A 175 9.16 -16.62 -8.59
C TYR A 175 9.71 -15.95 -9.84
N ASP A 176 9.08 -14.87 -10.25
CA ASP A 176 9.47 -14.11 -11.43
C ASP A 176 10.41 -12.96 -11.04
N GLU A 177 11.32 -12.61 -11.96
CA GLU A 177 12.28 -11.53 -11.74
C GLU A 177 11.59 -10.16 -11.64
N SER A 178 11.91 -9.39 -10.59
CA SER A 178 11.35 -8.06 -10.34
C SER A 178 11.39 -7.13 -11.56
N SER A 179 12.50 -7.18 -12.31
CA SER A 179 12.66 -6.37 -13.52
C SER A 179 11.70 -6.76 -14.65
N ALA A 180 11.41 -8.05 -14.80
CA ALA A 180 10.45 -8.55 -15.77
C ALA A 180 9.02 -8.16 -15.37
N ILE A 181 8.70 -8.31 -14.08
CA ILE A 181 7.41 -7.89 -13.53
C ILE A 181 7.18 -6.39 -13.78
N TYR A 182 8.14 -5.54 -13.43
CA TYR A 182 8.01 -4.09 -13.62
C TYR A 182 7.78 -3.69 -15.09
N LYS A 183 8.48 -4.35 -16.03
CA LYS A 183 8.29 -4.10 -17.46
C LYS A 183 6.88 -4.48 -17.94
N ASP A 184 6.38 -5.61 -17.47
CA ASP A 184 5.03 -6.07 -17.82
C ASP A 184 3.95 -5.17 -17.19
N LEU A 185 4.09 -4.80 -15.91
CA LEU A 185 3.16 -3.90 -15.23
C LEU A 185 3.10 -2.50 -15.87
N LEU A 186 4.23 -1.94 -16.28
CA LEU A 186 4.27 -0.65 -16.99
C LEU A 186 3.56 -0.75 -18.35
N LYS A 187 3.75 -1.85 -19.08
CA LYS A 187 3.03 -2.14 -20.32
C LYS A 187 1.53 -2.29 -20.06
N GLU A 188 1.14 -3.03 -19.01
CA GLU A 188 -0.25 -3.24 -18.66
C GLU A 188 -0.96 -1.92 -18.29
N LEU A 189 -0.30 -1.04 -17.54
CA LEU A 189 -0.82 0.29 -17.20
C LEU A 189 -1.02 1.17 -18.43
N ASP A 190 -0.09 1.15 -19.39
CA ASP A 190 -0.20 1.89 -20.66
C ASP A 190 -1.42 1.42 -21.47
N GLU A 191 -1.52 0.11 -21.67
CA GLU A 191 -2.61 -0.51 -22.44
C GLU A 191 -3.97 -0.30 -21.75
N ALA A 192 -4.07 -0.55 -20.44
CA ALA A 192 -5.32 -0.43 -19.70
C ALA A 192 -5.81 1.01 -19.67
N SER A 193 -4.91 1.96 -19.33
CA SER A 193 -5.28 3.38 -19.27
C SER A 193 -5.68 3.93 -20.65
N ALA A 194 -4.97 3.55 -21.72
CA ALA A 194 -5.31 3.97 -23.07
C ALA A 194 -6.65 3.41 -23.55
N ALA A 195 -6.96 2.14 -23.21
CA ALA A 195 -8.17 1.45 -23.65
C ALA A 195 -9.45 1.91 -22.96
N MET A 196 -9.39 2.55 -21.79
CA MET A 196 -10.59 3.03 -21.08
C MET A 196 -11.30 4.13 -21.86
N SER A 197 -12.63 4.05 -21.95
CA SER A 197 -13.46 5.07 -22.61
C SER A 197 -14.89 5.06 -22.06
N ALA A 198 -15.46 6.25 -21.83
CA ALA A 198 -16.86 6.39 -21.40
C ALA A 198 -17.88 5.90 -22.44
N SER A 199 -17.45 5.65 -23.69
CA SER A 199 -18.31 5.10 -24.75
C SER A 199 -18.38 3.58 -24.79
N LEU A 200 -17.57 2.88 -23.97
CA LEU A 200 -17.57 1.42 -23.92
C LEU A 200 -18.75 0.90 -23.09
N PRO A 201 -19.31 -0.27 -23.44
CA PRO A 201 -20.35 -0.90 -22.63
C PRO A 201 -19.77 -1.31 -21.28
N ASP A 202 -20.44 -0.97 -20.19
CA ASP A 202 -20.00 -1.32 -18.84
C ASP A 202 -21.16 -1.26 -17.84
N GLU A 203 -22.04 -2.23 -17.95
CA GLU A 203 -23.23 -2.29 -17.10
C GLU A 203 -22.85 -2.47 -15.63
N GLY A 204 -23.29 -1.53 -14.79
CA GLY A 204 -23.10 -1.56 -13.36
C GLY A 204 -21.72 -1.10 -12.87
N PHE A 205 -20.79 -0.71 -13.75
CA PHE A 205 -19.45 -0.26 -13.36
C PHE A 205 -19.50 0.93 -12.38
N ALA A 206 -20.28 1.97 -12.72
CA ALA A 206 -20.37 3.14 -11.87
C ALA A 206 -20.95 2.86 -10.47
N ALA A 207 -21.83 1.86 -10.35
CA ALA A 207 -22.39 1.46 -9.06
C ALA A 207 -21.46 0.55 -8.25
N ALA A 208 -20.55 -0.15 -8.92
CA ALA A 208 -19.59 -1.05 -8.31
C ALA A 208 -18.28 -0.35 -7.89
N ASP A 209 -17.91 0.70 -8.60
CA ASP A 209 -16.67 1.48 -8.38
C ASP A 209 -16.82 2.43 -7.19
N ILE A 210 -16.20 2.08 -6.08
CA ILE A 210 -16.20 2.90 -4.86
C ILE A 210 -15.09 3.95 -4.84
N ILE A 211 -14.10 3.86 -5.73
CA ILE A 211 -12.97 4.81 -5.77
C ILE A 211 -13.35 6.06 -6.56
N PHE A 212 -13.91 5.92 -7.76
CA PHE A 212 -14.19 7.04 -8.65
C PHE A 212 -15.64 7.07 -9.14
N ASN A 213 -16.52 6.20 -8.66
CA ASN A 213 -17.94 6.13 -9.05
C ASN A 213 -18.14 5.99 -10.58
N GLY A 214 -17.29 5.23 -11.24
CA GLY A 214 -17.31 5.00 -12.69
C GLY A 214 -16.73 6.14 -13.53
N ASP A 215 -16.06 7.12 -12.92
CA ASP A 215 -15.38 8.19 -13.64
C ASP A 215 -14.14 7.65 -14.38
N VAL A 216 -14.35 7.29 -15.64
CA VAL A 216 -13.30 6.77 -16.53
C VAL A 216 -12.13 7.74 -16.69
N ALA A 217 -12.37 9.05 -16.65
CA ALA A 217 -11.28 10.03 -16.78
C ALA A 217 -10.37 10.02 -15.55
N LYS A 218 -10.91 9.86 -14.35
CA LYS A 218 -10.13 9.71 -13.13
C LYS A 218 -9.36 8.38 -13.09
N TRP A 219 -9.98 7.29 -13.54
CA TRP A 219 -9.29 6.01 -13.70
C TRP A 219 -8.08 6.11 -14.63
N LYS A 220 -8.23 6.76 -15.78
CA LYS A 220 -7.10 7.01 -16.70
C LYS A 220 -5.99 7.82 -16.04
N LYS A 221 -6.34 8.90 -15.35
CA LYS A 221 -5.39 9.73 -14.62
C LYS A 221 -4.66 8.92 -13.54
N TRP A 222 -5.36 8.06 -12.80
CA TRP A 222 -4.72 7.21 -11.81
C TRP A 222 -3.78 6.19 -12.47
N GLY A 223 -4.19 5.51 -13.53
CA GLY A 223 -3.35 4.56 -14.25
C GLY A 223 -2.06 5.21 -14.78
N TYR A 224 -2.14 6.39 -15.39
CA TYR A 224 -0.97 7.13 -15.85
C TYR A 224 -0.11 7.69 -14.69
N SER A 225 -0.72 8.05 -13.56
CA SER A 225 0.02 8.49 -12.37
C SER A 225 0.76 7.32 -11.71
N LEU A 226 0.15 6.15 -11.66
CA LEU A 226 0.80 4.92 -11.20
C LEU A 226 1.95 4.51 -12.14
N MET A 227 1.77 4.68 -13.44
CA MET A 227 2.83 4.48 -14.44
C MET A 227 4.00 5.43 -14.19
N LEU A 228 3.74 6.72 -13.91
CA LEU A 228 4.77 7.70 -13.55
C LEU A 228 5.54 7.24 -12.30
N ARG A 229 4.84 6.84 -11.22
CA ARG A 229 5.45 6.31 -10.00
C ARG A 229 6.39 5.16 -10.30
N MET A 230 5.91 4.16 -11.01
CA MET A 230 6.69 2.96 -11.32
C MET A 230 7.87 3.24 -12.24
N ALA A 231 7.70 4.11 -13.24
CA ALA A 231 8.77 4.52 -14.14
C ALA A 231 9.88 5.28 -13.39
N MET A 232 9.50 6.21 -12.51
CA MET A 232 10.45 6.92 -11.65
C MET A 232 11.15 5.97 -10.67
N ARG A 233 10.47 4.94 -10.17
CA ARG A 233 11.06 3.92 -9.31
C ARG A 233 12.16 3.12 -9.99
N ALA A 234 12.01 2.82 -11.28
CA ALA A 234 13.00 2.12 -12.08
C ALA A 234 14.14 3.02 -12.61
N SER A 235 14.09 4.33 -12.40
CA SER A 235 14.94 5.31 -13.11
C SER A 235 16.44 5.20 -12.85
N ASP A 236 16.84 4.65 -11.71
CA ASP A 236 18.26 4.47 -11.38
C ASP A 236 18.86 3.17 -11.94
N VAL A 237 18.01 2.21 -12.34
CA VAL A 237 18.44 0.88 -12.86
C VAL A 237 18.13 0.67 -14.34
N ASP A 238 17.08 1.31 -14.88
CA ASP A 238 16.71 1.23 -16.30
C ASP A 238 16.22 2.61 -16.80
N ALA A 239 17.17 3.48 -17.10
CA ALA A 239 16.90 4.85 -17.55
C ALA A 239 16.09 4.90 -18.87
N ALA A 240 16.26 3.93 -19.75
CA ALA A 240 15.52 3.86 -21.02
C ALA A 240 14.04 3.54 -20.78
N LEU A 241 13.77 2.59 -19.89
CA LEU A 241 12.43 2.24 -19.44
C LEU A 241 11.77 3.46 -18.78
N ALA A 242 12.46 4.11 -17.84
CA ALA A 242 11.97 5.29 -17.15
C ALA A 242 11.63 6.43 -18.12
N ASN A 243 12.53 6.79 -19.04
CA ASN A 243 12.26 7.83 -20.04
C ASN A 243 11.02 7.51 -20.87
N THR A 244 10.88 6.28 -21.34
CA THR A 244 9.76 5.85 -22.17
C THR A 244 8.43 6.01 -21.44
N TYR A 245 8.33 5.49 -20.22
CA TYR A 245 7.05 5.44 -19.51
C TYR A 245 6.72 6.75 -18.77
N VAL A 246 7.70 7.54 -18.35
CA VAL A 246 7.45 8.92 -17.89
C VAL A 246 6.86 9.77 -19.03
N GLN A 247 7.43 9.69 -20.24
CA GLN A 247 6.90 10.39 -21.41
C GLN A 247 5.46 9.97 -21.72
N LYS A 248 5.16 8.67 -21.70
CA LYS A 248 3.80 8.14 -21.89
C LYS A 248 2.83 8.58 -20.80
N ALA A 249 3.25 8.58 -19.54
CA ALA A 249 2.43 9.03 -18.42
C ALA A 249 2.05 10.52 -18.58
N ILE A 250 3.01 11.37 -18.90
CA ILE A 250 2.76 12.80 -19.15
C ILE A 250 1.81 12.98 -20.33
N ALA A 251 2.05 12.30 -21.44
CA ALA A 251 1.22 12.41 -22.64
C ALA A 251 -0.21 11.86 -22.45
N GLY A 252 -0.37 10.83 -21.63
CA GLY A 252 -1.65 10.20 -21.30
C GLY A 252 -2.50 11.02 -20.33
N GLY A 253 -1.87 11.88 -19.54
CA GLY A 253 -2.53 12.75 -18.57
C GLY A 253 -2.60 12.14 -17.18
N VAL A 254 -1.72 12.60 -16.30
CA VAL A 254 -1.70 12.24 -14.87
C VAL A 254 -2.73 13.05 -14.06
N MET A 255 -2.86 12.77 -12.76
CA MET A 255 -3.67 13.57 -11.83
C MET A 255 -3.30 15.05 -11.91
N THR A 256 -4.28 15.94 -11.81
CA THR A 256 -4.15 17.40 -12.00
C THR A 256 -4.64 18.22 -10.80
N SER A 257 -5.24 17.57 -9.81
CA SER A 257 -5.70 18.22 -8.58
C SER A 257 -5.97 17.19 -7.49
N ASN A 258 -6.14 17.64 -6.23
CA ASN A 258 -6.58 16.78 -5.13
C ASN A 258 -7.95 16.13 -5.34
N ALA A 259 -8.76 16.62 -6.28
CA ALA A 259 -10.03 15.98 -6.67
C ALA A 259 -9.83 14.69 -7.47
N ASP A 260 -8.60 14.45 -7.98
CA ASP A 260 -8.23 13.24 -8.70
C ASP A 260 -7.59 12.19 -7.78
N ASN A 261 -7.42 12.47 -6.48
CA ASN A 261 -6.83 11.54 -5.52
C ASN A 261 -7.58 10.19 -5.56
N ALA A 262 -6.83 9.09 -5.61
CA ALA A 262 -7.39 7.76 -5.50
C ALA A 262 -7.65 7.46 -4.03
N ILE A 263 -8.93 7.35 -3.68
CA ILE A 263 -9.40 7.23 -2.30
C ILE A 263 -10.45 6.12 -2.24
N VAL A 264 -10.28 5.19 -1.30
CA VAL A 264 -11.33 4.23 -0.95
C VAL A 264 -12.14 4.83 0.21
N PRO A 265 -13.43 5.10 0.02
CA PRO A 265 -14.29 5.54 1.11
C PRO A 265 -14.49 4.40 2.11
N MET A 266 -14.35 4.71 3.39
CA MET A 266 -14.61 3.77 4.46
C MET A 266 -15.93 4.09 5.14
N ALA A 267 -16.46 3.19 5.95
CA ALA A 267 -17.78 3.32 6.58
C ALA A 267 -17.83 2.62 7.93
N LEU A 268 -18.65 3.14 8.85
CA LEU A 268 -18.83 2.54 10.18
C LEU A 268 -19.47 1.14 10.16
N GLY A 269 -20.15 0.79 9.09
CA GLY A 269 -20.80 -0.51 8.93
C GLY A 269 -21.00 -0.89 7.46
N PRO A 270 -21.59 -2.06 7.19
CA PRO A 270 -22.25 -2.99 8.12
C PRO A 270 -21.32 -3.83 9.00
N SER A 271 -20.04 -3.93 8.68
CA SER A 271 -19.06 -4.65 9.50
C SER A 271 -17.92 -3.74 9.92
N GLU A 272 -17.70 -3.59 11.21
CA GLU A 272 -16.56 -2.86 11.76
C GLU A 272 -15.20 -3.46 11.30
N TRP A 273 -15.17 -4.77 11.08
CA TRP A 273 -13.96 -5.50 10.73
C TRP A 273 -13.62 -5.51 9.23
N THR A 274 -14.50 -4.98 8.39
CA THR A 274 -14.28 -4.96 6.92
C THR A 274 -14.47 -3.59 6.30
N ASN A 275 -15.31 -2.73 6.88
CA ASN A 275 -15.68 -1.46 6.28
C ASN A 275 -15.02 -0.24 6.92
N GLN A 276 -14.52 -0.38 8.16
CA GLN A 276 -13.84 0.72 8.85
C GLN A 276 -12.39 0.86 8.42
N ASN A 277 -11.82 2.04 8.60
CA ASN A 277 -10.43 2.34 8.24
C ASN A 277 -9.46 1.53 9.11
N GLY A 278 -8.64 0.69 8.47
CA GLY A 278 -7.69 -0.18 9.16
C GLY A 278 -6.61 0.56 9.94
N ILE A 279 -6.22 1.76 9.49
CA ILE A 279 -5.25 2.60 10.20
C ILE A 279 -5.88 3.09 11.51
N SER A 280 -7.08 3.67 11.47
CA SER A 280 -7.74 4.19 12.68
C SER A 280 -7.97 3.07 13.69
N ARG A 281 -8.46 1.92 13.22
CA ARG A 281 -8.68 0.72 14.03
C ARG A 281 -7.41 0.23 14.71
N ALA A 282 -6.27 0.29 14.04
CA ALA A 282 -4.99 -0.12 14.60
C ALA A 282 -4.51 0.81 15.73
N PHE A 283 -4.90 2.07 15.70
CA PHE A 283 -4.57 3.04 16.76
C PHE A 283 -5.59 3.09 17.91
N PHE A 284 -6.80 2.59 17.68
CA PHE A 284 -7.88 2.73 18.67
C PHE A 284 -7.58 1.97 19.96
N PRO A 285 -7.52 2.64 21.13
CA PRO A 285 -7.13 2.00 22.41
C PRO A 285 -8.08 0.89 22.85
N GLY A 286 -9.37 0.96 22.48
CA GLY A 286 -10.38 -0.06 22.81
C GLY A 286 -10.16 -1.40 22.10
N ASP A 287 -9.47 -1.41 20.97
CA ASP A 287 -9.14 -2.63 20.19
C ASP A 287 -7.76 -3.19 20.53
N GLY A 288 -7.18 -2.78 21.66
CA GLY A 288 -5.82 -3.17 22.03
C GLY A 288 -4.75 -2.44 21.24
N GLY A 289 -5.12 -1.37 20.52
CA GLY A 289 -4.19 -0.45 19.88
C GLY A 289 -3.22 0.09 20.93
N GLN A 290 -1.94 0.03 20.61
CA GLN A 290 -0.91 0.52 21.52
C GLN A 290 -0.51 1.92 21.16
N PRO A 291 -0.19 2.78 22.12
CA PRO A 291 0.24 4.12 21.84
C PRO A 291 1.56 4.08 21.05
N THR A 292 1.49 4.56 19.83
CA THR A 292 2.68 4.98 19.09
C THR A 292 2.62 6.49 18.92
N PHE A 293 3.76 7.12 18.83
CA PHE A 293 3.91 8.57 18.88
C PHE A 293 4.59 9.07 17.62
N LEU A 294 4.39 10.35 17.30
CA LEU A 294 5.16 11.00 16.26
C LEU A 294 6.64 10.97 16.63
N SER A 295 7.50 10.63 15.67
CA SER A 295 8.93 10.52 15.95
C SER A 295 9.57 11.89 16.14
N LYS A 296 10.70 11.89 16.82
CA LYS A 296 11.56 13.09 16.95
C LYS A 296 11.98 13.59 15.58
N THR A 297 12.36 12.71 14.66
CA THR A 297 12.77 13.06 13.30
C THR A 297 11.68 13.82 12.55
N LEU A 298 10.43 13.36 12.63
CA LEU A 298 9.32 14.04 11.96
C LEU A 298 8.97 15.37 12.61
N ILE A 299 8.86 15.41 13.94
CA ILE A 299 8.53 16.66 14.63
C ILE A 299 9.64 17.71 14.43
N ASP A 300 10.90 17.33 14.54
CA ASP A 300 12.01 18.25 14.31
C ASP A 300 12.02 18.79 12.87
N TYR A 301 11.72 17.93 11.88
CA TYR A 301 11.57 18.35 10.49
C TYR A 301 10.45 19.37 10.32
N LEU A 302 9.27 19.10 10.90
CA LEU A 302 8.11 19.98 10.79
C LEU A 302 8.27 21.30 11.55
N LYS A 303 9.10 21.34 12.58
CA LYS A 303 9.45 22.56 13.35
C LYS A 303 10.54 23.41 12.70
N GLY A 304 11.05 23.02 11.53
CA GLY A 304 12.09 23.77 10.85
C GLY A 304 13.44 23.77 11.59
N ALA A 305 14.20 24.85 11.45
CA ALA A 305 15.51 24.99 12.09
C ALA A 305 15.44 25.78 13.41
N ASP A 306 14.47 26.67 13.55
CA ASP A 306 14.25 27.50 14.72
C ASP A 306 13.11 26.96 15.58
N HIS A 307 13.44 26.09 16.53
CA HIS A 307 12.45 25.54 17.45
C HIS A 307 11.96 26.51 18.53
N ALA A 308 12.46 27.74 18.55
CA ALA A 308 12.05 28.75 19.53
C ALA A 308 10.88 29.62 19.06
N THR A 309 10.60 29.60 17.75
CA THR A 309 9.46 30.30 17.13
C THR A 309 8.77 29.40 16.13
N VAL A 310 7.60 29.79 15.66
CA VAL A 310 6.85 29.08 14.61
C VAL A 310 7.09 29.67 13.21
N ALA A 311 8.08 30.52 13.07
CA ALA A 311 8.26 31.33 11.86
C ALA A 311 8.71 30.51 10.63
N ASP A 312 9.43 29.42 10.85
CA ASP A 312 9.92 28.51 9.83
C ASP A 312 9.29 27.10 9.92
N ASP A 313 8.27 26.92 10.77
CA ASP A 313 7.54 25.67 10.86
C ASP A 313 6.90 25.30 9.53
N ASP A 314 6.93 24.00 9.21
CA ASP A 314 6.10 23.47 8.15
C ASP A 314 4.61 23.62 8.54
N PRO A 315 3.78 24.21 7.69
CA PRO A 315 2.38 24.50 8.04
C PRO A 315 1.55 23.26 8.32
N ARG A 316 2.08 22.06 8.03
CA ARG A 316 1.47 20.77 8.39
C ARG A 316 1.77 20.30 9.81
N LEU A 317 2.61 21.02 10.59
CA LEU A 317 2.97 20.59 11.94
C LEU A 317 1.72 20.23 12.77
N MET A 318 0.77 21.14 12.90
CA MET A 318 -0.43 20.89 13.70
C MET A 318 -1.56 20.21 12.93
N VAL A 319 -1.41 20.02 11.63
CA VAL A 319 -2.26 19.12 10.84
C VAL A 319 -1.93 17.67 11.17
N ILE A 320 -0.64 17.32 11.15
CA ILE A 320 -0.14 15.97 11.44
C ILE A 320 -0.16 15.70 12.94
N SER A 321 0.29 16.67 13.76
CA SER A 321 0.25 16.56 15.21
C SER A 321 -1.08 17.02 15.77
N GLY A 322 -1.79 16.13 16.45
CA GLY A 322 -2.95 16.51 17.28
C GLY A 322 -2.56 17.08 18.63
N GLY A 323 -1.26 17.22 18.88
CA GLY A 323 -0.73 17.66 20.16
C GLY A 323 -0.26 16.51 21.06
N ILE A 324 0.19 16.87 22.25
CA ILE A 324 0.35 15.95 23.36
C ILE A 324 -1.04 15.69 23.92
N ALA A 325 -1.48 14.44 23.94
CA ALA A 325 -2.85 14.08 24.31
C ALA A 325 -2.90 12.72 25.02
N ASP A 326 -3.81 12.61 25.98
CA ASP A 326 -4.21 11.33 26.53
C ASP A 326 -5.35 10.76 25.67
N TRP A 327 -5.17 9.52 25.20
CA TRP A 327 -6.16 8.82 24.38
C TRP A 327 -6.51 7.48 25.02
N THR A 328 -7.74 7.39 25.47
CA THR A 328 -8.33 6.18 26.04
C THR A 328 -9.46 5.68 25.14
N ALA A 329 -9.96 4.46 25.39
CA ALA A 329 -11.13 3.93 24.69
C ALA A 329 -12.38 4.83 24.80
N ALA A 330 -12.44 5.69 25.85
CA ALA A 330 -13.58 6.56 26.09
C ALA A 330 -13.43 7.98 25.53
N ALA A 331 -12.19 8.47 25.35
CA ALA A 331 -11.98 9.86 24.97
C ALA A 331 -10.56 10.15 24.45
N TRP A 332 -10.50 11.12 23.55
CA TRP A 332 -9.30 11.88 23.22
C TRP A 332 -9.28 13.17 24.06
N THR A 333 -8.23 13.36 24.84
CA THR A 333 -8.09 14.52 25.75
C THR A 333 -6.80 15.27 25.45
N PRO A 334 -6.86 16.41 24.74
CA PRO A 334 -5.68 17.25 24.50
C PRO A 334 -5.08 17.77 25.81
N ILE A 335 -3.77 17.63 25.97
CA ILE A 335 -3.00 18.14 27.11
C ILE A 335 -2.27 19.42 26.69
N ASN A 336 -1.63 19.41 25.53
CA ASN A 336 -0.90 20.56 25.00
C ASN A 336 -0.94 20.58 23.47
N THR A 337 -1.53 21.62 22.90
CA THR A 337 -1.65 21.87 21.45
C THR A 337 -0.80 23.07 20.98
N ASN A 338 0.04 23.63 21.84
CA ASN A 338 0.95 24.70 21.42
C ASN A 338 2.01 24.14 20.46
N PRO A 339 2.17 24.69 19.25
CA PRO A 339 3.17 24.22 18.28
C PRO A 339 4.60 24.20 18.81
N LEU A 340 4.98 25.20 19.62
CA LEU A 340 6.32 25.30 20.21
C LEU A 340 6.65 24.14 21.16
N ASP A 341 5.64 23.57 21.80
CA ASP A 341 5.82 22.52 22.81
C ASP A 341 5.70 21.11 22.22
N GLN A 342 5.46 21.00 20.89
CA GLN A 342 5.38 19.69 20.26
C GLN A 342 6.72 18.97 20.34
N LYS A 343 6.68 17.71 20.76
CA LYS A 343 7.86 16.89 21.04
C LYS A 343 7.68 15.49 20.47
N GLY A 344 8.59 15.09 19.59
CA GLY A 344 8.62 13.75 19.03
C GLY A 344 9.38 12.76 19.90
N MET A 345 8.93 11.51 19.89
CA MET A 345 9.60 10.40 20.57
C MET A 345 10.87 9.98 19.82
N PRO A 346 12.02 9.83 20.46
CA PRO A 346 13.23 9.30 19.83
C PRO A 346 13.02 7.84 19.37
N ASN A 347 13.45 7.53 18.13
CA ASN A 347 13.38 6.18 17.58
C ASN A 347 14.39 5.22 18.22
N GLY A 348 14.06 3.92 18.25
CA GLY A 348 14.94 2.86 18.74
C GLY A 348 15.17 2.87 20.24
N LYS A 349 14.25 3.40 21.03
CA LYS A 349 14.36 3.57 22.49
C LYS A 349 13.35 2.70 23.24
N ASP A 350 13.80 2.14 24.35
CA ASP A 350 12.95 1.52 25.36
C ASP A 350 12.49 2.57 26.39
N GLN A 351 11.55 2.18 27.27
CA GLN A 351 11.12 3.05 28.37
C GLN A 351 12.30 3.49 29.25
N GLN A 352 13.24 2.61 29.54
CA GLN A 352 14.40 2.95 30.36
C GLN A 352 15.31 3.98 29.67
N ASP A 353 15.46 3.87 28.35
CA ASP A 353 16.23 4.87 27.58
C ASP A 353 15.52 6.24 27.62
N LEU A 354 14.18 6.23 27.47
CA LEU A 354 13.40 7.47 27.53
C LEU A 354 13.51 8.13 28.92
N ASP A 355 13.41 7.34 29.98
CA ASP A 355 13.58 7.83 31.35
C ASP A 355 14.98 8.46 31.57
N ALA A 356 15.99 7.84 30.99
CA ALA A 356 17.35 8.38 31.06
C ALA A 356 17.54 9.67 30.24
N ILE A 357 16.90 9.76 29.05
CA ILE A 357 16.94 10.96 28.21
C ILE A 357 16.24 12.15 28.89
N GLU A 358 15.09 11.90 29.50
CA GLU A 358 14.29 12.94 30.15
C GLU A 358 14.72 13.24 31.59
N GLY A 359 15.60 12.41 32.17
CA GLY A 359 16.07 12.55 33.56
C GLY A 359 15.04 12.21 34.63
N THR A 360 13.92 11.62 34.25
CA THR A 360 12.83 11.21 35.14
C THR A 360 12.02 10.11 34.50
N ALA A 361 11.22 9.38 35.29
CA ALA A 361 10.26 8.41 34.75
C ALA A 361 9.27 9.10 33.79
N VAL A 362 9.18 8.60 32.57
CA VAL A 362 8.43 9.21 31.48
C VAL A 362 7.02 8.63 31.38
N ASP A 363 6.03 9.49 31.53
CA ASP A 363 4.67 9.21 31.04
C ASP A 363 4.64 9.61 29.54
N GLN A 364 4.74 8.60 28.67
CA GLN A 364 4.82 8.83 27.21
C GLN A 364 3.63 9.65 26.70
N ALA A 365 2.42 9.38 27.20
CA ALA A 365 1.19 10.06 26.77
C ALA A 365 1.18 11.56 27.11
N LYS A 366 1.90 11.97 28.17
CA LYS A 366 2.02 13.36 28.60
C LYS A 366 3.28 14.06 28.12
N THR A 367 4.13 13.33 27.40
CA THR A 367 5.44 13.83 26.98
C THR A 367 5.55 14.00 25.48
N TYR A 368 4.98 13.07 24.69
CA TYR A 368 5.21 13.05 23.25
C TYR A 368 3.93 13.30 22.44
N SER A 369 4.13 13.97 21.30
CA SER A 369 3.07 14.32 20.36
C SER A 369 2.47 13.08 19.68
N ARG A 370 1.16 13.11 19.44
CA ARG A 370 0.41 12.06 18.76
C ARG A 370 -0.08 12.51 17.39
N ILE A 371 -0.42 11.55 16.53
CA ILE A 371 -1.16 11.80 15.30
C ILE A 371 -2.44 12.55 15.63
N ASN A 372 -2.81 13.47 14.75
CA ASN A 372 -4.05 14.21 14.90
C ASN A 372 -5.25 13.25 14.83
N TYR A 373 -6.06 13.27 15.90
CA TYR A 373 -7.23 12.40 16.05
C TYR A 373 -8.26 12.57 14.91
N LEU A 374 -8.33 13.77 14.31
CA LEU A 374 -9.20 14.06 13.19
C LEU A 374 -8.81 13.31 11.90
N MET A 375 -7.68 12.61 11.87
CA MET A 375 -7.27 11.71 10.78
C MET A 375 -7.38 10.23 11.16
N LEU A 376 -7.99 9.92 12.29
CA LEU A 376 -8.06 8.58 12.84
C LEU A 376 -9.51 8.20 13.23
N GLN A 377 -10.48 8.64 12.41
CA GLN A 377 -11.87 8.21 12.56
C GLN A 377 -12.08 6.92 11.77
N ASP A 378 -13.00 6.07 12.26
CA ASP A 378 -13.21 4.74 11.68
C ASP A 378 -13.83 4.77 10.28
N ASP A 379 -14.50 5.86 9.92
CA ASP A 379 -15.04 6.13 8.58
C ASP A 379 -14.19 7.10 7.75
N ASP A 380 -12.99 7.43 8.20
CA ASP A 380 -12.05 8.23 7.43
C ASP A 380 -11.66 7.51 6.12
N PRO A 381 -11.59 8.26 5.00
CA PRO A 381 -11.22 7.68 3.72
C PRO A 381 -9.78 7.15 3.72
N TYR A 382 -9.56 6.05 2.99
CA TYR A 382 -8.22 5.49 2.82
C TYR A 382 -7.57 6.03 1.55
N MET A 383 -6.51 6.83 1.69
CA MET A 383 -5.82 7.45 0.55
C MET A 383 -4.80 6.49 -0.06
N ILE A 384 -5.05 6.06 -1.31
CA ILE A 384 -4.20 5.11 -2.05
C ILE A 384 -3.06 5.84 -2.78
N MET A 385 -3.38 6.94 -3.46
CA MET A 385 -2.44 7.78 -4.18
C MET A 385 -2.94 9.22 -4.23
N ASN A 386 -2.06 10.18 -4.08
CA ASN A 386 -2.42 11.60 -4.05
C ASN A 386 -1.74 12.42 -5.16
N TYR A 387 -2.36 13.53 -5.50
CA TYR A 387 -1.86 14.46 -6.50
C TYR A 387 -0.53 15.12 -6.10
N ALA A 388 -0.31 15.33 -4.80
CA ALA A 388 0.97 15.88 -4.31
C ALA A 388 2.16 15.00 -4.71
N GLU A 389 2.01 13.69 -4.59
CA GLU A 389 3.03 12.73 -5.05
C GLU A 389 3.30 12.88 -6.54
N VAL A 390 2.25 13.00 -7.36
CA VAL A 390 2.38 13.12 -8.82
C VAL A 390 3.17 14.37 -9.20
N GLU A 391 2.86 15.51 -8.60
CA GLU A 391 3.58 16.75 -8.84
C GLU A 391 5.03 16.68 -8.38
N LEU A 392 5.31 16.07 -7.24
CA LEU A 392 6.68 15.89 -6.76
C LEU A 392 7.48 14.91 -7.63
N LEU A 393 6.87 13.86 -8.16
CA LEU A 393 7.50 12.97 -9.13
C LEU A 393 7.77 13.67 -10.47
N LEU A 394 6.88 14.54 -10.94
CA LEU A 394 7.10 15.38 -12.11
C LEU A 394 8.24 16.40 -11.87
N ALA A 395 8.31 16.98 -10.67
CA ALA A 395 9.41 17.85 -10.29
C ALA A 395 10.76 17.11 -10.33
N GLU A 396 10.81 15.88 -9.80
CA GLU A 396 12.00 15.04 -9.86
C GLU A 396 12.36 14.65 -11.29
N ALA A 397 11.38 14.23 -12.08
CA ALA A 397 11.59 13.88 -13.48
C ALA A 397 12.15 15.07 -14.28
N ALA A 398 11.63 16.27 -14.05
CA ALA A 398 12.11 17.50 -14.67
C ALA A 398 13.53 17.87 -14.22
N GLU A 399 13.83 17.77 -12.93
CA GLU A 399 15.17 18.05 -12.38
C GLU A 399 16.23 17.09 -12.92
N ARG A 400 15.84 15.82 -13.17
CA ARG A 400 16.71 14.77 -13.69
C ARG A 400 16.69 14.66 -15.21
N GLY A 401 15.87 15.45 -15.94
CA GLY A 401 15.72 15.39 -17.40
C GLY A 401 15.12 14.09 -17.91
N ILE A 402 14.21 13.46 -17.18
CA ILE A 402 13.58 12.17 -17.51
C ILE A 402 12.27 12.41 -18.25
N GLY A 403 12.03 11.66 -19.36
CA GLY A 403 10.75 11.59 -20.06
C GLY A 403 10.27 12.91 -20.69
N GLY A 404 11.15 13.90 -20.85
CA GLY A 404 10.79 15.22 -21.36
C GLY A 404 10.02 16.10 -20.37
N ALA A 405 9.98 15.72 -19.08
CA ALA A 405 9.42 16.57 -18.03
C ALA A 405 10.16 17.91 -17.94
N SER A 406 9.46 18.95 -17.54
CA SER A 406 9.99 20.34 -17.46
C SER A 406 9.35 21.10 -16.30
N ASN A 407 9.84 22.32 -16.01
CA ASN A 407 9.26 23.20 -14.97
C ASN A 407 9.33 22.61 -13.54
N ALA A 408 10.47 22.01 -13.16
CA ALA A 408 10.68 21.34 -11.87
C ALA A 408 10.21 22.19 -10.67
N LYS A 409 10.56 23.49 -10.63
CA LYS A 409 10.13 24.39 -9.55
C LYS A 409 8.61 24.49 -9.46
N SER A 410 7.92 24.67 -10.58
CA SER A 410 6.45 24.82 -10.59
C SER A 410 5.76 23.55 -10.10
N HIS A 411 6.25 22.38 -10.52
CA HIS A 411 5.75 21.09 -10.04
C HIS A 411 6.04 20.91 -8.54
N PHE A 412 7.22 21.27 -8.07
CA PHE A 412 7.54 21.21 -6.64
C PHE A 412 6.59 22.08 -5.80
N GLU A 413 6.39 23.35 -6.18
CA GLU A 413 5.50 24.26 -5.46
C GLU A 413 4.03 23.78 -5.50
N ALA A 414 3.57 23.22 -6.63
CA ALA A 414 2.25 22.63 -6.75
C ALA A 414 2.11 21.38 -5.85
N GLY A 415 3.13 20.54 -5.80
CA GLY A 415 3.16 19.34 -4.95
C GLY A 415 3.10 19.68 -3.46
N VAL A 416 3.90 20.66 -3.01
CA VAL A 416 3.84 21.15 -1.62
C VAL A 416 2.46 21.71 -1.27
N ARG A 417 1.90 22.53 -2.15
CA ARG A 417 0.56 23.09 -1.96
C ARG A 417 -0.51 22.01 -1.88
N ALA A 418 -0.47 21.04 -2.80
CA ALA A 418 -1.39 19.92 -2.80
C ALA A 418 -1.28 19.11 -1.50
N ALA A 419 -0.07 18.83 -1.02
CA ALA A 419 0.20 18.12 0.23
C ALA A 419 -0.32 18.85 1.47
N CYS A 420 -0.24 20.18 1.49
CA CYS A 420 -0.77 20.99 2.60
C CYS A 420 -2.31 21.03 2.61
N GLN A 421 -2.95 20.80 1.49
CA GLN A 421 -4.40 20.96 1.36
C GLN A 421 -5.17 19.64 1.34
N MET A 422 -4.53 18.50 1.08
CA MET A 422 -5.20 17.21 0.88
C MET A 422 -5.86 16.64 2.14
N TYR A 423 -5.41 17.02 3.33
CA TYR A 423 -5.92 16.49 4.59
C TYR A 423 -7.34 16.98 4.94
N ASN A 424 -7.89 17.94 4.18
CA ASN A 424 -9.27 18.37 4.33
C ASN A 424 -10.31 17.28 4.02
N ILE A 425 -9.89 16.15 3.47
CA ILE A 425 -10.76 14.98 3.27
C ILE A 425 -11.12 14.27 4.58
N TYR A 426 -10.26 14.39 5.60
CA TYR A 426 -10.49 13.83 6.94
C TYR A 426 -11.33 14.80 7.77
N ASP A 427 -10.95 16.06 7.82
CA ASP A 427 -11.71 17.14 8.45
C ASP A 427 -11.39 18.48 7.78
N ALA A 428 -12.40 19.32 7.60
CA ALA A 428 -12.25 20.61 6.94
C ALA A 428 -11.26 21.55 7.65
N SER A 429 -11.09 21.40 8.97
CA SER A 429 -10.14 22.20 9.77
C SER A 429 -8.68 21.84 9.52
N LEU A 430 -8.40 20.68 8.91
CA LEU A 430 -7.05 20.24 8.57
C LEU A 430 -6.50 20.84 7.26
N LYS A 431 -7.28 21.66 6.60
CA LYS A 431 -6.84 22.37 5.39
C LYS A 431 -5.93 23.54 5.77
N VAL A 432 -4.69 23.50 5.30
CA VAL A 432 -3.77 24.64 5.44
C VAL A 432 -4.17 25.77 4.51
N ASP A 433 -4.19 26.99 5.02
CA ASP A 433 -4.48 28.19 4.22
C ASP A 433 -3.39 28.47 3.18
N ASN A 434 -3.81 29.00 2.02
CA ASN A 434 -2.89 29.34 0.93
C ASN A 434 -1.80 30.32 1.39
N ALA A 435 -2.13 31.30 2.22
CA ALA A 435 -1.16 32.28 2.72
C ALA A 435 -0.05 31.65 3.56
N ALA A 436 -0.38 30.62 4.37
CA ALA A 436 0.62 29.88 5.13
C ALA A 436 1.52 29.05 4.19
N VAL A 437 0.96 28.43 3.16
CA VAL A 437 1.76 27.70 2.16
C VAL A 437 2.65 28.65 1.37
N ASP A 438 2.17 29.83 0.98
CA ASP A 438 2.96 30.84 0.26
C ASP A 438 4.12 31.34 1.12
N ALA A 439 3.89 31.58 2.41
CA ALA A 439 4.93 31.97 3.36
C ALA A 439 6.00 30.88 3.51
N TYR A 440 5.58 29.62 3.64
CA TYR A 440 6.48 28.47 3.72
C TYR A 440 7.35 28.32 2.47
N LEU A 441 6.76 28.41 1.27
CA LEU A 441 7.49 28.34 0.01
C LEU A 441 8.44 29.52 -0.18
N ALA A 442 8.08 30.72 0.29
CA ALA A 442 8.95 31.90 0.26
C ALA A 442 10.14 31.76 1.22
N ALA A 443 9.93 31.15 2.40
CA ALA A 443 10.99 30.87 3.37
C ALA A 443 11.91 29.72 2.92
N ASN A 444 11.40 28.80 2.10
CA ASN A 444 12.09 27.61 1.59
C ASN A 444 12.17 27.62 0.05
N PRO A 445 12.89 28.57 -0.59
CA PRO A 445 12.91 28.70 -2.04
C PRO A 445 13.58 27.48 -2.69
N TYR A 446 12.91 26.92 -3.71
CA TYR A 446 13.33 25.71 -4.41
C TYR A 446 14.78 25.77 -4.92
N GLY A 447 15.56 24.75 -4.58
CA GLY A 447 16.95 24.58 -5.01
C GLY A 447 17.93 25.58 -4.40
N THR A 448 17.49 26.42 -3.45
CA THR A 448 18.34 27.45 -2.81
C THR A 448 18.63 27.11 -1.35
N ALA A 449 17.62 26.78 -0.57
CA ALA A 449 17.78 26.41 0.84
C ALA A 449 18.49 25.05 1.00
N LYS A 450 18.18 24.12 0.09
CA LYS A 450 18.75 22.77 -0.02
C LYS A 450 18.86 22.39 -1.49
N PRO A 451 19.65 21.36 -1.85
CA PRO A 451 19.61 20.78 -3.20
C PRO A 451 18.19 20.38 -3.61
N ALA A 452 17.80 20.65 -4.86
CA ALA A 452 16.44 20.43 -5.36
C ALA A 452 15.94 19.00 -5.11
N LEU A 453 16.75 17.99 -5.42
CA LEU A 453 16.39 16.57 -5.20
C LEU A 453 16.20 16.24 -3.71
N GLN A 454 16.95 16.89 -2.81
CA GLN A 454 16.73 16.74 -1.37
C GLN A 454 15.38 17.33 -0.97
N MET A 455 15.04 18.53 -1.43
CA MET A 455 13.75 19.17 -1.14
C MET A 455 12.58 18.32 -1.66
N ILE A 456 12.71 17.79 -2.88
CA ILE A 456 11.69 16.90 -3.46
C ILE A 456 11.53 15.63 -2.61
N GLY A 457 12.63 14.98 -2.24
CA GLY A 457 12.59 13.75 -1.44
C GLY A 457 12.01 13.95 -0.04
N GLU A 458 12.36 15.04 0.63
CA GLU A 458 11.79 15.43 1.92
C GLU A 458 10.28 15.69 1.81
N GLN A 459 9.83 16.34 0.73
CA GLN A 459 8.40 16.57 0.49
C GLN A 459 7.64 15.30 0.10
N LEU A 460 8.24 14.39 -0.68
CA LEU A 460 7.67 13.06 -0.94
C LEU A 460 7.51 12.27 0.35
N TRP A 461 8.50 12.34 1.25
CA TRP A 461 8.47 11.67 2.54
C TRP A 461 7.29 12.18 3.39
N VAL A 462 7.17 13.49 3.64
CA VAL A 462 6.13 14.03 4.52
C VAL A 462 4.72 14.00 3.89
N SER A 463 4.59 14.13 2.55
CA SER A 463 3.28 14.11 1.87
C SER A 463 2.61 12.72 1.86
N LYS A 464 3.32 11.68 2.24
CA LYS A 464 2.81 10.31 2.35
C LYS A 464 2.54 9.88 3.79
N PHE A 465 2.33 10.83 4.69
CA PHE A 465 1.88 10.51 6.04
C PHE A 465 0.55 9.73 5.98
N LEU A 466 0.44 8.65 6.72
CA LEU A 466 -0.55 7.56 6.69
C LEU A 466 -0.34 6.51 5.57
N ASN A 467 0.23 6.86 4.43
CA ASN A 467 0.62 5.90 3.37
C ASN A 467 2.11 5.55 3.49
N TRP A 468 2.47 4.95 4.64
CA TRP A 468 3.88 4.76 5.03
C TRP A 468 4.62 3.73 4.20
N TRP A 469 3.95 2.71 3.68
CA TRP A 469 4.59 1.76 2.76
C TRP A 469 5.05 2.41 1.46
N GLU A 470 4.32 3.38 0.95
CA GLU A 470 4.75 4.12 -0.24
C GLU A 470 5.82 5.17 0.11
N ALA A 471 5.72 5.81 1.29
CA ALA A 471 6.77 6.67 1.82
C ALA A 471 8.09 5.92 2.03
N TRP A 472 8.03 4.67 2.55
CA TRP A 472 9.20 3.80 2.71
C TRP A 472 9.83 3.40 1.37
N SER A 473 9.01 3.11 0.37
CA SER A 473 9.47 2.77 -0.97
C SER A 473 10.16 3.96 -1.65
N ASP A 474 9.60 5.16 -1.55
CA ASP A 474 10.23 6.35 -2.11
C ASP A 474 11.49 6.78 -1.36
N TRP A 475 11.50 6.67 -0.02
CA TRP A 475 12.70 6.95 0.75
C TRP A 475 13.87 6.04 0.32
N ARG A 476 13.64 4.74 0.14
CA ARG A 476 14.67 3.79 -0.35
C ARG A 476 15.18 4.17 -1.73
N ARG A 477 14.32 4.71 -2.60
CA ARG A 477 14.68 5.13 -3.94
C ARG A 477 15.46 6.44 -3.99
N ILE A 478 14.99 7.48 -3.32
CA ILE A 478 15.55 8.83 -3.43
C ILE A 478 16.60 9.13 -2.35
N GLY A 479 16.54 8.46 -1.20
CA GLY A 479 17.48 8.59 -0.09
C GLY A 479 17.28 9.84 0.80
N TYR A 480 16.15 10.53 0.69
CA TYR A 480 15.83 11.71 1.48
C TYR A 480 14.49 11.60 2.20
N PRO A 481 14.40 12.17 3.43
CA PRO A 481 15.48 12.80 4.21
C PRO A 481 16.59 11.82 4.57
N VAL A 482 17.76 12.34 4.92
CA VAL A 482 18.85 11.51 5.46
C VAL A 482 18.45 11.08 6.87
N LEU A 483 17.99 9.85 7.02
CA LEU A 483 17.57 9.30 8.31
C LEU A 483 18.78 8.75 9.08
N VAL A 484 18.75 8.89 10.39
CA VAL A 484 19.77 8.30 11.28
C VAL A 484 19.31 6.91 11.70
N PRO A 485 20.00 5.84 11.27
CA PRO A 485 19.61 4.48 11.66
C PRO A 485 19.71 4.28 13.18
N THR A 486 18.82 3.45 13.71
CA THR A 486 18.88 3.03 15.11
C THR A 486 19.74 1.76 15.23
N ASN A 487 20.35 1.56 16.38
CA ASN A 487 21.14 0.36 16.68
C ASN A 487 20.70 -0.24 18.03
N HIS A 488 19.50 -0.78 18.05
CA HIS A 488 18.95 -1.42 19.24
C HIS A 488 19.55 -2.81 19.43
N PRO A 489 19.86 -3.26 20.66
CA PRO A 489 20.49 -4.57 20.93
C PRO A 489 19.71 -5.77 20.38
N SER A 490 18.38 -5.70 20.26
CA SER A 490 17.55 -6.76 19.67
C SER A 490 17.35 -6.63 18.16
N GLY A 491 17.94 -5.61 17.51
CA GLY A 491 17.83 -5.41 16.07
C GLY A 491 18.59 -6.46 15.26
N LEU A 492 18.03 -6.87 14.13
CA LEU A 492 18.60 -7.91 13.27
C LEU A 492 19.40 -7.38 12.07
N THR A 493 19.45 -6.08 11.90
CA THR A 493 20.03 -5.45 10.69
C THR A 493 21.45 -4.90 10.91
N GLY A 494 21.99 -5.01 12.12
CA GLY A 494 23.27 -4.41 12.47
C GLY A 494 23.26 -2.88 12.37
N GLY A 495 22.13 -2.26 12.71
CA GLY A 495 21.97 -0.81 12.68
C GLY A 495 21.73 -0.23 11.27
N LYS A 496 21.22 -1.01 10.33
CA LYS A 496 20.78 -0.52 9.02
C LYS A 496 19.27 -0.45 8.97
N ILE A 497 18.73 0.60 8.40
CA ILE A 497 17.27 0.69 8.16
C ILE A 497 16.88 -0.45 7.20
N PRO A 498 15.83 -1.23 7.51
CA PRO A 498 15.36 -2.29 6.63
C PRO A 498 15.00 -1.78 5.23
N THR A 499 15.41 -2.53 4.21
CA THR A 499 15.18 -2.19 2.80
C THR A 499 14.25 -3.18 2.08
N ARG A 500 13.81 -4.24 2.75
CA ARG A 500 12.82 -5.20 2.26
C ARG A 500 12.15 -5.92 3.42
N LEU A 501 11.09 -6.67 3.13
CA LEU A 501 10.53 -7.68 4.01
C LEU A 501 11.12 -9.06 3.68
N LYS A 502 11.13 -9.96 4.66
CA LYS A 502 11.42 -11.38 4.42
C LYS A 502 10.17 -12.06 3.86
N TYR A 503 10.36 -13.15 3.13
CA TYR A 503 9.23 -13.94 2.67
C TYR A 503 8.50 -14.59 3.85
N PRO A 504 7.17 -14.82 3.73
CA PRO A 504 6.42 -15.54 4.75
C PRO A 504 7.00 -16.94 5.02
N THR A 505 6.94 -17.37 6.26
CA THR A 505 7.35 -18.74 6.61
C THR A 505 6.48 -19.81 5.95
N SER A 506 5.22 -19.49 5.64
CA SER A 506 4.32 -20.33 4.84
C SER A 506 4.85 -20.59 3.43
N GLU A 507 5.40 -19.57 2.75
CA GLU A 507 6.04 -19.73 1.44
C GLU A 507 7.34 -20.53 1.52
N VAL A 508 8.20 -20.19 2.46
CA VAL A 508 9.49 -20.87 2.64
C VAL A 508 9.31 -22.37 2.92
N ALA A 509 8.28 -22.74 3.66
CA ALA A 509 7.98 -24.12 4.02
C ALA A 509 7.06 -24.84 3.02
N GLY A 510 6.12 -24.12 2.40
CA GLY A 510 5.01 -24.70 1.63
C GLY A 510 5.19 -24.67 0.13
N ASN A 511 5.93 -23.70 -0.43
CA ASN A 511 6.14 -23.58 -1.87
C ASN A 511 7.50 -24.17 -2.30
N PRO A 512 7.55 -25.33 -2.97
CA PRO A 512 8.81 -25.90 -3.44
C PRO A 512 9.51 -25.01 -4.48
N SER A 513 8.81 -24.14 -5.20
CA SER A 513 9.38 -23.20 -6.16
C SER A 513 10.15 -22.05 -5.48
N TYR A 514 9.90 -21.77 -4.20
CA TYR A 514 10.64 -20.77 -3.44
C TYR A 514 12.17 -20.97 -3.53
N LYS A 515 12.65 -22.20 -3.39
CA LYS A 515 14.10 -22.53 -3.41
C LYS A 515 14.74 -22.38 -4.79
N SER A 516 13.97 -22.53 -5.86
CA SER A 516 14.46 -22.42 -7.24
C SER A 516 14.38 -21.00 -7.80
N GLY A 517 13.43 -20.20 -7.33
CA GLY A 517 13.16 -18.85 -7.87
C GLY A 517 13.76 -17.70 -7.06
N SER A 518 14.00 -17.92 -5.75
CA SER A 518 14.59 -16.88 -4.91
C SER A 518 16.11 -16.94 -5.00
N THR A 519 16.69 -16.13 -5.85
CA THR A 519 18.14 -15.94 -5.93
C THR A 519 18.66 -14.92 -4.92
N GLN A 520 17.76 -14.23 -4.22
CA GLN A 520 18.10 -13.18 -3.26
C GLN A 520 18.19 -13.75 -1.83
N PRO A 521 19.13 -13.28 -1.00
CA PRO A 521 19.12 -13.57 0.42
C PRO A 521 17.80 -13.11 1.06
N ASP A 522 17.21 -13.96 1.90
CA ASP A 522 15.97 -13.65 2.63
C ASP A 522 16.28 -12.94 3.94
N ASP A 523 16.64 -11.69 3.88
CA ASP A 523 16.96 -10.81 5.00
C ASP A 523 16.34 -9.42 4.83
N TYR A 524 16.47 -8.55 5.83
CA TYR A 524 15.91 -7.19 5.82
C TYR A 524 16.77 -6.15 5.11
N THR A 525 17.99 -6.49 4.67
CA THR A 525 18.99 -5.52 4.19
C THR A 525 19.43 -5.74 2.74
N THR A 526 19.10 -6.89 2.16
CA THR A 526 19.26 -7.11 0.71
C THR A 526 18.27 -6.25 -0.04
N ARG A 527 18.77 -5.46 -0.98
CA ARG A 527 17.97 -4.50 -1.71
C ARG A 527 17.16 -5.19 -2.81
N VAL A 528 15.95 -4.68 -3.05
CA VAL A 528 15.14 -5.07 -4.22
C VAL A 528 15.75 -4.47 -5.50
N TRP A 529 15.35 -4.99 -6.67
CA TRP A 529 15.97 -4.66 -7.97
C TRP A 529 16.18 -3.16 -8.23
N TRP A 530 15.22 -2.32 -7.92
CA TRP A 530 15.29 -0.88 -8.19
C TRP A 530 15.97 -0.06 -7.08
N ASP A 531 16.22 -0.62 -5.91
CA ASP A 531 16.83 0.07 -4.76
C ASP A 531 18.36 0.04 -4.87
N THR A 532 18.95 1.19 -5.16
CA THR A 532 20.40 1.36 -5.38
C THR A 532 21.09 2.21 -4.31
N LYS A 533 20.36 2.78 -3.33
CA LYS A 533 20.89 3.80 -2.39
C LYS A 533 21.43 3.24 -1.07
#